data_e8d6606cacdd3b3d3cd2fd23f064aa56
#
_entry.id   e8d6606cacdd3b3d3cd2fd23f064aa56
#
_cell.length_a   1.000
_cell.length_b   1.000
_cell.length_c   1.000
_cell.angle_alpha   90.00
_cell.angle_beta   90.00
_cell.angle_gamma   90.00
#
_symmetry.space_group_name_H-M   'P 1'
#
loop_
_entity.id
_entity.type
_entity.pdbx_description
1 polymer ?
#
loop_
_entity_poly.entity_id
_entity_poly.type
_entity_poly.pdbx_seq_one_letter_code
_entity_poly.pdbx_strand_id
1 'polypeptide(L)'
;MQGRERIYLDRFWNELSGDPKRIDDDTRQHFTALYARPHAMHDAFEQFGALRQDAADNKALLAKGGKITMPVFALGAEKFFGKNMADHMQFAASNVTGGIVPNSGHWIMEENPQATIMLVTDFLAK
;
A
#
# COMPACT_ATOMS: atom_id res chain seq x y z
N MET A 1 -2.27 -9.56 21.88
CA MET A 1 -2.69 -10.03 20.54
C MET A 1 -2.31 -11.48 20.25
N GLN A 2 -1.40 -12.06 21.04
CA GLN A 2 -0.88 -13.42 20.81
C GLN A 2 -2.00 -14.46 20.63
N GLY A 3 -1.95 -15.22 19.52
CA GLY A 3 -2.95 -16.20 19.14
C GLY A 3 -4.23 -15.61 18.50
N ARG A 4 -4.28 -14.30 18.24
CA ARG A 4 -5.42 -13.60 17.63
C ARG A 4 -5.03 -12.82 16.36
N GLU A 5 -3.84 -13.06 15.84
CA GLU A 5 -3.28 -12.34 14.70
C GLU A 5 -4.18 -12.48 13.47
N ARG A 6 -4.67 -13.69 13.21
CA ARG A 6 -5.58 -13.96 12.09
C ARG A 6 -6.87 -13.14 12.18
N ILE A 7 -7.47 -13.06 13.35
CA ILE A 7 -8.72 -12.30 13.56
C ILE A 7 -8.49 -10.82 13.27
N TYR A 8 -7.35 -10.29 13.72
CA TYR A 8 -6.98 -8.90 13.48
C TYR A 8 -6.72 -8.62 12.00
N LEU A 9 -5.93 -9.48 11.33
CA LEU A 9 -5.57 -9.32 9.93
C LEU A 9 -6.78 -9.52 8.99
N ASP A 10 -7.65 -10.48 9.27
CA ASP A 10 -8.88 -10.72 8.50
C ASP A 10 -9.77 -9.47 8.43
N ARG A 11 -9.78 -8.64 9.46
CA ARG A 11 -10.50 -7.37 9.44
C ARG A 11 -10.01 -6.47 8.30
N PHE A 12 -8.69 -6.28 8.18
CA PHE A 12 -8.13 -5.45 7.13
C PHE A 12 -8.38 -6.02 5.74
N TRP A 13 -8.18 -7.32 5.56
CA TRP A 13 -8.45 -7.96 4.27
C TRP A 13 -9.92 -7.87 3.89
N ASN A 14 -10.84 -8.03 4.83
CA ASN A 14 -12.26 -7.97 4.54
C ASN A 14 -12.78 -6.54 4.33
N GLU A 15 -12.26 -5.56 5.05
CA GLU A 15 -12.74 -4.17 5.00
C GLU A 15 -12.10 -3.37 3.86
N LEU A 16 -10.84 -3.66 3.48
CA LEU A 16 -10.09 -2.85 2.53
C LEU A 16 -9.95 -3.47 1.14
N SER A 17 -10.30 -4.75 0.96
CA SER A 17 -10.29 -5.38 -0.36
C SER A 17 -11.45 -4.94 -1.22
N GLY A 18 -11.20 -4.88 -2.51
CA GLY A 18 -12.25 -4.72 -3.51
C GLY A 18 -13.13 -5.97 -3.66
N ASP A 19 -12.51 -7.14 -3.47
CA ASP A 19 -13.13 -8.45 -3.34
C ASP A 19 -12.29 -9.30 -2.38
N PRO A 20 -12.73 -9.46 -1.12
CA PRO A 20 -11.99 -10.23 -0.11
C PRO A 20 -11.72 -11.71 -0.47
N LYS A 21 -12.49 -12.27 -1.40
CA LYS A 21 -12.30 -13.66 -1.85
C LYS A 21 -11.04 -13.85 -2.70
N ARG A 22 -10.49 -12.77 -3.23
CA ARG A 22 -9.24 -12.81 -4.01
C ARG A 22 -7.99 -13.00 -3.16
N ILE A 23 -8.10 -12.72 -1.86
CA ILE A 23 -7.06 -13.05 -0.88
C ILE A 23 -7.44 -14.39 -0.29
N ASP A 24 -6.89 -15.46 -0.85
CA ASP A 24 -7.22 -16.83 -0.47
C ASP A 24 -6.72 -17.20 0.94
N ASP A 25 -7.14 -18.34 1.44
CA ASP A 25 -6.82 -18.76 2.79
C ASP A 25 -5.34 -19.08 2.98
N ASP A 26 -4.67 -19.60 1.96
CA ASP A 26 -3.23 -19.90 2.00
C ASP A 26 -2.42 -18.61 2.16
N THR A 27 -2.76 -17.57 1.39
CA THR A 27 -2.18 -16.23 1.53
C THR A 27 -2.42 -15.67 2.93
N ARG A 28 -3.64 -15.76 3.44
CA ARG A 28 -3.99 -15.30 4.78
C ARG A 28 -3.26 -16.07 5.88
N GLN A 29 -3.11 -17.37 5.74
CA GLN A 29 -2.34 -18.20 6.68
C GLN A 29 -0.86 -17.84 6.65
N HIS A 30 -0.28 -17.63 5.47
CA HIS A 30 1.10 -17.24 5.32
C HIS A 30 1.40 -15.93 6.08
N PHE A 31 0.63 -14.88 5.83
CA PHE A 31 0.81 -13.60 6.54
C PHE A 31 0.53 -13.73 8.04
N THR A 32 -0.49 -14.50 8.43
CA THR A 32 -0.75 -14.76 9.85
C THR A 32 0.45 -15.38 10.55
N ALA A 33 1.12 -16.35 9.92
CA ALA A 33 2.32 -16.96 10.46
C ALA A 33 3.49 -15.97 10.59
N LEU A 34 3.64 -15.02 9.65
CA LEU A 34 4.64 -13.96 9.74
C LEU A 34 4.37 -13.04 10.92
N TYR A 35 3.13 -12.61 11.11
CA TYR A 35 2.74 -11.71 12.20
C TYR A 35 2.65 -12.40 13.56
N ALA A 36 2.56 -13.73 13.62
CA ALA A 36 2.63 -14.51 14.85
C ALA A 36 4.06 -14.65 15.42
N ARG A 37 5.09 -14.22 14.69
CA ARG A 37 6.48 -14.21 15.19
C ARG A 37 6.62 -13.27 16.39
N PRO A 38 7.57 -13.54 17.30
CA PRO A 38 7.85 -12.65 18.41
C PRO A 38 8.04 -11.20 17.95
N HIS A 39 7.38 -10.28 18.61
CA HIS A 39 7.40 -8.84 18.36
C HIS A 39 6.73 -8.34 17.06
N ALA A 40 6.46 -9.18 16.05
CA ALA A 40 5.96 -8.73 14.76
C ALA A 40 4.69 -7.84 14.85
N MET A 41 3.71 -8.23 15.67
CA MET A 41 2.51 -7.39 15.88
C MET A 41 2.81 -6.12 16.66
N HIS A 42 3.74 -6.17 17.62
CA HIS A 42 4.18 -4.98 18.34
C HIS A 42 4.82 -3.98 17.37
N ASP A 43 5.77 -4.44 16.57
CA ASP A 43 6.48 -3.60 15.62
C ASP A 43 5.55 -2.98 14.57
N ALA A 44 4.53 -3.75 14.13
CA ALA A 44 3.49 -3.23 13.23
C ALA A 44 2.67 -2.10 13.90
N PHE A 45 2.34 -2.22 15.19
CA PHE A 45 1.64 -1.14 15.90
C PHE A 45 2.52 0.09 16.13
N GLU A 46 3.80 -0.09 16.44
CA GLU A 46 4.76 1.01 16.57
C GLU A 46 4.89 1.77 15.25
N GLN A 47 4.89 1.07 14.11
CA GLN A 47 4.88 1.71 12.79
C GLN A 47 3.66 2.62 12.60
N PHE A 48 2.46 2.19 13.00
CA PHE A 48 1.28 3.06 12.98
C PHE A 48 1.40 4.24 13.93
N GLY A 49 2.03 4.05 15.09
CA GLY A 49 2.32 5.12 16.05
C GLY A 49 3.24 6.20 15.49
N ALA A 50 4.17 5.83 14.60
CA ALA A 50 5.14 6.73 13.99
C ALA A 50 4.56 7.65 12.89
N LEU A 51 3.38 7.36 12.32
CA LEU A 51 2.82 8.07 11.15
C LEU A 51 2.76 9.59 11.31
N ARG A 52 2.50 10.09 12.52
CA ARG A 52 2.46 11.55 12.77
C ARG A 52 3.84 12.18 12.66
N GLN A 53 4.86 11.51 13.19
CA GLN A 53 6.25 11.96 13.10
C GLN A 53 6.74 11.89 11.66
N ASP A 54 6.47 10.77 10.97
CA ASP A 54 6.82 10.58 9.56
C ASP A 54 6.21 11.68 8.67
N ALA A 55 4.95 12.05 8.92
CA ALA A 55 4.30 13.13 8.19
C ALA A 55 4.99 14.50 8.42
N ALA A 56 5.43 14.79 9.65
CA ALA A 56 6.15 16.01 9.97
C ALA A 56 7.54 16.04 9.32
N ASP A 57 8.25 14.91 9.39
CA ASP A 57 9.60 14.77 8.83
C ASP A 57 9.57 14.85 7.30
N ASN A 58 8.63 14.18 6.65
CA ASN A 58 8.44 14.25 5.20
C ASN A 58 8.12 15.67 4.73
N LYS A 59 7.28 16.40 5.48
CA LYS A 59 7.01 17.81 5.19
C LYS A 59 8.26 18.68 5.32
N ALA A 60 9.08 18.46 6.34
CA ALA A 60 10.33 19.18 6.55
C ALA A 60 11.36 18.87 5.45
N LEU A 61 11.46 17.59 5.03
CA LEU A 61 12.33 17.17 3.94
C LEU A 61 11.94 17.84 2.61
N LEU A 62 10.66 17.89 2.29
CA LEU A 62 10.15 18.56 1.08
C LEU A 62 10.40 20.06 1.12
N ALA A 63 10.22 20.70 2.26
CA ALA A 63 10.50 22.14 2.43
C ALA A 63 11.98 22.46 2.22
N LYS A 64 12.88 21.57 2.62
CA LYS A 64 14.35 21.75 2.50
C LYS A 64 14.89 21.34 1.14
N GLY A 65 14.45 20.19 0.62
CA GLY A 65 15.02 19.54 -0.57
C GLY A 65 14.21 19.75 -1.85
N GLY A 66 12.99 20.29 -1.75
CA GLY A 66 12.07 20.39 -2.88
C GLY A 66 11.43 19.03 -3.25
N LYS A 67 10.68 19.04 -4.35
CA LYS A 67 10.01 17.85 -4.86
C LYS A 67 10.99 16.89 -5.55
N ILE A 68 10.64 15.61 -5.53
CA ILE A 68 11.28 14.57 -6.32
C ILE A 68 11.11 14.92 -7.81
N THR A 69 12.21 14.95 -8.56
CA THR A 69 12.20 15.31 -9.99
C THR A 69 12.26 14.10 -10.94
N MET A 70 12.69 12.94 -10.43
CA MET A 70 12.67 11.71 -11.20
C MET A 70 11.22 11.30 -11.55
N PRO A 71 11.00 10.52 -12.61
CA PRO A 71 9.68 9.97 -12.91
C PRO A 71 9.12 9.14 -11.75
N VAL A 72 7.89 9.41 -11.37
CA VAL A 72 7.17 8.70 -10.32
C VAL A 72 5.89 8.10 -10.90
N PHE A 73 5.70 6.81 -10.70
CA PHE A 73 4.45 6.13 -11.06
C PHE A 73 3.61 5.90 -9.82
N ALA A 74 2.44 6.52 -9.76
CA ALA A 74 1.52 6.46 -8.63
C ALA A 74 0.32 5.58 -8.99
N LEU A 75 0.31 4.33 -8.49
CA LEU A 75 -0.76 3.37 -8.70
C LEU A 75 -1.81 3.47 -7.59
N GLY A 76 -3.05 3.71 -7.97
CA GLY A 76 -4.22 3.59 -7.11
C GLY A 76 -5.06 2.38 -7.47
N ALA A 77 -5.76 1.82 -6.51
CA ALA A 77 -6.73 0.77 -6.74
C ALA A 77 -8.10 1.36 -7.14
N GLU A 78 -8.81 0.70 -8.05
CA GLU A 78 -10.11 1.19 -8.54
C GLU A 78 -11.12 1.43 -7.42
N LYS A 79 -11.17 0.51 -6.45
CA LYS A 79 -12.12 0.54 -5.32
C LYS A 79 -11.52 1.11 -4.03
N PHE A 80 -10.26 1.55 -4.09
CA PHE A 80 -9.58 2.14 -2.95
C PHE A 80 -8.53 3.15 -3.42
N PHE A 81 -8.65 4.40 -2.99
CA PHE A 81 -7.80 5.54 -3.32
C PHE A 81 -7.79 5.98 -4.80
N GLY A 82 -7.93 5.08 -5.77
CA GLY A 82 -8.10 5.35 -7.20
C GLY A 82 -7.15 6.41 -7.76
N LYS A 83 -7.68 7.37 -8.51
CA LYS A 83 -6.93 8.50 -9.08
C LYS A 83 -6.32 9.43 -8.02
N ASN A 84 -6.84 9.45 -6.80
CA ASN A 84 -6.34 10.31 -5.74
C ASN A 84 -4.88 10.00 -5.38
N MET A 85 -4.38 8.79 -5.69
CA MET A 85 -2.98 8.44 -5.46
C MET A 85 -2.05 9.35 -6.25
N ALA A 86 -2.32 9.58 -7.53
CA ALA A 86 -1.52 10.49 -8.36
C ALA A 86 -1.62 11.93 -7.88
N ASP A 87 -2.81 12.39 -7.52
CA ASP A 87 -3.03 13.75 -7.01
C ASP A 87 -2.24 14.00 -5.72
N HIS A 88 -2.22 13.02 -4.80
CA HIS A 88 -1.42 13.11 -3.59
C HIS A 88 0.09 13.11 -3.88
N MET A 89 0.55 12.26 -4.80
CA MET A 89 1.97 12.23 -5.14
C MET A 89 2.48 13.54 -5.75
N GLN A 90 1.62 14.37 -6.34
CA GLN A 90 2.02 15.70 -6.83
C GLN A 90 2.48 16.66 -5.72
N PHE A 91 2.13 16.41 -4.45
CA PHE A 91 2.71 17.17 -3.34
C PHE A 91 4.20 16.86 -3.15
N ALA A 92 4.61 15.62 -3.42
CA ALA A 92 5.96 15.14 -3.18
C ALA A 92 6.84 15.10 -4.44
N ALA A 93 6.26 15.00 -5.65
CA ALA A 93 6.96 14.85 -6.90
C ALA A 93 6.44 15.81 -7.98
N SER A 94 7.34 16.21 -8.90
CA SER A 94 7.01 17.11 -10.02
C SER A 94 6.68 16.37 -11.33
N ASN A 95 7.12 15.12 -11.46
CA ASN A 95 6.93 14.28 -12.65
C ASN A 95 6.16 13.01 -12.27
N VAL A 96 4.83 13.12 -12.14
CA VAL A 96 3.96 12.04 -11.69
C VAL A 96 3.10 11.52 -12.83
N THR A 97 3.19 10.22 -13.07
CA THR A 97 2.25 9.47 -13.92
C THR A 97 1.30 8.67 -13.03
N GLY A 98 -0.01 8.83 -13.23
CA GLY A 98 -1.01 8.06 -12.51
C GLY A 98 -1.38 6.76 -13.24
N GLY A 99 -1.76 5.74 -12.49
CA GLY A 99 -2.37 4.52 -13.00
C GLY A 99 -3.42 3.98 -12.04
N ILE A 100 -4.37 3.21 -12.57
CA ILE A 100 -5.43 2.57 -11.78
C ILE A 100 -5.39 1.07 -12.04
N VAL A 101 -5.26 0.29 -10.97
CA VAL A 101 -5.38 -1.17 -11.05
C VAL A 101 -6.87 -1.52 -11.00
N PRO A 102 -7.43 -2.10 -12.09
CA PRO A 102 -8.85 -2.41 -12.15
C PRO A 102 -9.22 -3.57 -11.22
N ASN A 103 -10.47 -3.58 -10.78
CA ASN A 103 -11.05 -4.64 -9.95
C ASN A 103 -10.23 -4.93 -8.68
N SER A 104 -9.60 -3.93 -8.06
CA SER A 104 -8.81 -4.08 -6.84
C SER A 104 -9.21 -3.08 -5.78
N GLY A 105 -8.99 -3.45 -4.52
CA GLY A 105 -8.98 -2.60 -3.35
C GLY A 105 -7.56 -2.31 -2.90
N HIS A 106 -7.34 -2.22 -1.59
CA HIS A 106 -6.04 -1.85 -1.01
C HIS A 106 -4.87 -2.76 -1.42
N TRP A 107 -5.16 -4.04 -1.66
CA TRP A 107 -4.16 -5.10 -1.87
C TRP A 107 -3.96 -5.38 -3.36
N ILE A 108 -3.48 -4.39 -4.12
CA ILE A 108 -3.41 -4.44 -5.59
C ILE A 108 -2.63 -5.64 -6.14
N MET A 109 -1.59 -6.10 -5.43
CA MET A 109 -0.77 -7.23 -5.86
C MET A 109 -1.47 -8.56 -5.65
N GLU A 110 -2.22 -8.71 -4.58
CA GLU A 110 -2.99 -9.90 -4.25
C GLU A 110 -4.29 -9.96 -5.05
N GLU A 111 -4.93 -8.81 -5.25
CA GLU A 111 -6.23 -8.76 -5.90
C GLU A 111 -6.17 -8.76 -7.43
N ASN A 112 -5.16 -8.12 -8.01
CA ASN A 112 -4.95 -8.12 -9.46
C ASN A 112 -3.46 -8.02 -9.84
N PRO A 113 -2.67 -9.09 -9.60
CA PRO A 113 -1.24 -9.11 -9.88
C PRO A 113 -0.90 -8.86 -11.35
N GLN A 114 -1.69 -9.42 -12.28
CA GLN A 114 -1.43 -9.30 -13.71
C GLN A 114 -1.49 -7.84 -14.18
N ALA A 115 -2.56 -7.13 -13.82
CA ALA A 115 -2.70 -5.72 -14.19
C ALA A 115 -1.64 -4.86 -13.49
N THR A 116 -1.32 -5.15 -12.22
CA THR A 116 -0.31 -4.41 -11.47
C THR A 116 1.07 -4.58 -12.10
N ILE A 117 1.48 -5.82 -12.41
CA ILE A 117 2.76 -6.12 -13.06
C ILE A 117 2.84 -5.45 -14.43
N MET A 118 1.79 -5.56 -15.25
CA MET A 118 1.75 -4.95 -16.58
C MET A 118 1.95 -3.42 -16.49
N LEU A 119 1.19 -2.74 -15.64
CA LEU A 119 1.28 -1.29 -15.48
C LEU A 119 2.65 -0.83 -15.00
N VAL A 120 3.27 -1.55 -14.06
CA VAL A 120 4.62 -1.25 -13.58
C VAL A 120 5.65 -1.49 -14.67
N THR A 121 5.57 -2.62 -15.38
CA THR A 121 6.49 -2.95 -16.46
C THR A 121 6.43 -1.94 -17.61
N ASP A 122 5.23 -1.53 -18.01
CA ASP A 122 5.01 -0.51 -19.04
C ASP A 122 5.59 0.86 -18.66
N PHE A 123 5.53 1.19 -17.37
CA PHE A 123 6.16 2.42 -16.88
C PHE A 123 7.69 2.33 -16.90
N LEU A 124 8.26 1.20 -16.49
CA LEU A 124 9.71 1.00 -16.43
C LEU A 124 10.37 0.86 -17.80
N ALA A 125 9.60 0.54 -18.84
CA ALA A 125 10.07 0.41 -20.22
C ALA A 125 10.20 1.76 -20.98
N LYS A 126 9.79 2.87 -20.35
CA LYS A 126 9.85 4.22 -20.95
C LYS A 126 11.15 4.92 -20.61
#